data_11eca111627b69e6872764bd23ec7021
#
_entry.id   11eca111627b69e6872764bd23ec7021
#
_cell.length_a   1.000
_cell.length_b   1.000
_cell.length_c   1.000
_cell.angle_alpha   90.00
_cell.angle_beta   90.00
_cell.angle_gamma   90.00
#
_symmetry.space_group_name_H-M   'P 1'
#
loop_
_entity.id
_entity.type
_entity.pdbx_description
1 polymer ?
#
loop_
_entity_poly.entity_id
_entity_poly.type
_entity_poly.pdbx_seq_one_letter_code
_entity_poly.pdbx_strand_id
1 'polypeptide(L)'
;MTAPLTAARMRAIEARAIQSGAVTGLELMERAGAGVVEAIMTQWPAMADGAHRAVVLCGPGNNGGDGFVVARLLAARSWKVDVFFYGASGKLPHDAKVNYERWAAENDIVHLGFPVADDDAQKAFEQAASHLSDNLSGEDGAQKPPFLVIDALFGIGLQRPIAGLDEVMAHMDYLACWRDLNESRLVAVDVPSGFDTDTGEMIWDDRPGACAFPAILSDLVVTFHARKPVHNAIESDQVTVVVKDIGLGPFSDLKKSPPEA
;
A
#
# COMPACT_ATOMS: atom_id res chain seq x y z
N MET A 1 2.02 -21.49 -14.23
CA MET A 1 2.10 -20.08 -13.75
C MET A 1 2.36 -19.18 -14.95
N THR A 2 1.63 -18.11 -15.12
CA THR A 2 1.90 -17.08 -16.15
C THR A 2 3.20 -16.35 -15.80
N ALA A 3 3.99 -16.00 -16.83
CA ALA A 3 5.22 -15.25 -16.63
C ALA A 3 4.92 -13.88 -15.98
N PRO A 4 5.77 -13.38 -15.08
CA PRO A 4 5.61 -12.06 -14.47
C PRO A 4 5.51 -10.96 -15.52
N LEU A 5 4.69 -9.95 -15.25
CA LEU A 5 4.51 -8.81 -16.14
C LEU A 5 5.36 -7.63 -15.66
N THR A 6 6.10 -7.01 -16.59
CA THR A 6 6.81 -5.75 -16.32
C THR A 6 5.82 -4.62 -16.00
N ALA A 7 6.29 -3.60 -15.28
CA ALA A 7 5.51 -2.39 -15.00
C ALA A 7 4.93 -1.75 -16.27
N ALA A 8 5.72 -1.68 -17.34
CA ALA A 8 5.28 -1.15 -18.62
C ALA A 8 4.14 -1.97 -19.24
N ARG A 9 4.25 -3.31 -19.19
CA ARG A 9 3.21 -4.20 -19.74
C ARG A 9 1.93 -4.14 -18.92
N MET A 10 2.03 -4.07 -17.59
CA MET A 10 0.87 -3.92 -16.73
C MET A 10 0.09 -2.64 -17.04
N ARG A 11 0.79 -1.48 -17.12
CA ARG A 11 0.17 -0.20 -17.51
C ARG A 11 -0.49 -0.26 -18.90
N ALA A 12 0.11 -0.96 -19.85
CA ALA A 12 -0.48 -1.09 -21.19
C ALA A 12 -1.79 -1.91 -21.17
N ILE A 13 -1.88 -2.93 -20.33
CA ILE A 13 -3.10 -3.75 -20.17
C ILE A 13 -4.22 -2.90 -19.54
N GLU A 14 -3.91 -2.18 -18.44
CA GLU A 14 -4.85 -1.28 -17.76
C GLU A 14 -5.36 -0.17 -18.72
N ALA A 15 -4.43 0.52 -19.37
CA ALA A 15 -4.77 1.57 -20.31
C ALA A 15 -5.69 1.06 -21.43
N ARG A 16 -5.43 -0.13 -21.95
CA ARG A 16 -6.26 -0.76 -22.97
C ARG A 16 -7.66 -1.08 -22.46
N ALA A 17 -7.77 -1.62 -21.24
CA ALA A 17 -9.07 -1.93 -20.65
C ALA A 17 -9.92 -0.65 -20.47
N ILE A 18 -9.29 0.41 -19.96
CA ILE A 18 -9.96 1.71 -19.77
C ILE A 18 -10.34 2.34 -21.12
N GLN A 19 -9.45 2.34 -22.10
CA GLN A 19 -9.71 2.91 -23.44
C GLN A 19 -10.81 2.17 -24.20
N SER A 20 -11.01 0.87 -23.95
CA SER A 20 -12.11 0.12 -24.56
C SER A 20 -13.49 0.50 -24.02
N GLY A 21 -13.55 1.22 -22.88
CA GLY A 21 -14.80 1.56 -22.20
C GLY A 21 -15.39 0.42 -21.34
N ALA A 22 -14.73 -0.76 -21.31
CA ALA A 22 -15.22 -1.91 -20.56
C ALA A 22 -15.09 -1.74 -19.04
N VAL A 23 -14.18 -0.87 -18.59
CA VAL A 23 -13.95 -0.57 -17.17
C VAL A 23 -13.37 0.83 -17.02
N THR A 24 -13.69 1.49 -15.93
CA THR A 24 -13.08 2.77 -15.55
C THR A 24 -11.89 2.57 -14.62
N GLY A 25 -10.98 3.55 -14.52
CA GLY A 25 -9.89 3.51 -13.55
C GLY A 25 -10.39 3.46 -12.10
N LEU A 26 -11.49 4.18 -11.80
CA LEU A 26 -12.14 4.11 -10.47
C LEU A 26 -12.65 2.71 -10.15
N GLU A 27 -13.24 2.00 -11.11
CA GLU A 27 -13.69 0.61 -10.89
C GLU A 27 -12.52 -0.34 -10.67
N LEU A 28 -11.41 -0.18 -11.41
CA LEU A 28 -10.21 -0.98 -11.20
C LEU A 28 -9.64 -0.72 -9.80
N MET A 29 -9.56 0.53 -9.39
CA MET A 29 -9.07 0.93 -8.06
C MET A 29 -9.98 0.40 -6.93
N GLU A 30 -11.28 0.42 -7.11
CA GLU A 30 -12.24 -0.17 -6.15
C GLU A 30 -12.06 -1.70 -6.03
N ARG A 31 -11.87 -2.41 -7.16
CA ARG A 31 -11.59 -3.84 -7.17
C ARG A 31 -10.24 -4.16 -6.54
N ALA A 32 -9.23 -3.34 -6.78
CA ALA A 32 -7.90 -3.48 -6.18
C ALA A 32 -7.97 -3.36 -4.64
N GLY A 33 -8.54 -2.27 -4.12
CA GLY A 33 -8.70 -2.08 -2.68
C GLY A 33 -9.54 -3.16 -2.00
N ALA A 34 -10.64 -3.61 -2.64
CA ALA A 34 -11.45 -4.71 -2.15
C ALA A 34 -10.65 -6.02 -2.11
N GLY A 35 -9.84 -6.29 -3.14
CA GLY A 35 -8.94 -7.43 -3.19
C GLY A 35 -7.90 -7.43 -2.07
N VAL A 36 -7.36 -6.25 -1.71
CA VAL A 36 -6.44 -6.13 -0.56
C VAL A 36 -7.15 -6.51 0.74
N VAL A 37 -8.32 -5.93 1.00
CA VAL A 37 -9.09 -6.24 2.22
C VAL A 37 -9.45 -7.71 2.30
N GLU A 38 -9.89 -8.32 1.19
CA GLU A 38 -10.18 -9.75 1.14
C GLU A 38 -8.94 -10.62 1.42
N ALA A 39 -7.76 -10.24 0.87
CA ALA A 39 -6.52 -10.96 1.12
C ALA A 39 -6.11 -10.88 2.59
N ILE A 40 -6.26 -9.71 3.23
CA ILE A 40 -6.00 -9.52 4.66
C ILE A 40 -6.87 -10.47 5.50
N MET A 41 -8.19 -10.49 5.25
CA MET A 41 -9.12 -11.34 6.00
C MET A 41 -8.88 -12.84 5.76
N THR A 42 -8.37 -13.19 4.57
CA THR A 42 -7.99 -14.57 4.25
C THR A 42 -6.70 -14.98 4.93
N GLN A 43 -5.70 -14.09 4.96
CA GLN A 43 -4.40 -14.35 5.58
C GLN A 43 -4.49 -14.42 7.10
N TRP A 44 -5.30 -13.54 7.70
CA TRP A 44 -5.51 -13.47 9.14
C TRP A 44 -7.02 -13.48 9.47
N PRO A 45 -7.65 -14.65 9.51
CA PRO A 45 -9.10 -14.77 9.72
C PRO A 45 -9.60 -14.12 11.03
N ALA A 46 -8.75 -14.05 12.06
CA ALA A 46 -9.08 -13.36 13.31
C ALA A 46 -9.35 -11.85 13.13
N MET A 47 -8.89 -11.25 12.03
CA MET A 47 -9.16 -9.85 11.69
C MET A 47 -10.51 -9.64 10.97
N ALA A 48 -11.22 -10.71 10.59
CA ALA A 48 -12.51 -10.59 9.93
C ALA A 48 -13.60 -10.08 10.87
N ASP A 49 -13.49 -10.40 12.16
CA ASP A 49 -14.48 -10.07 13.18
C ASP A 49 -13.90 -9.06 14.19
N GLY A 50 -14.76 -8.14 14.63
CA GLY A 50 -14.40 -7.16 15.66
C GLY A 50 -13.84 -5.85 15.11
N ALA A 51 -13.55 -4.95 16.06
CA ALA A 51 -12.98 -3.64 15.78
C ALA A 51 -11.45 -3.72 15.94
N HIS A 52 -10.73 -3.45 14.86
CA HIS A 52 -9.27 -3.43 14.81
C HIS A 52 -8.74 -2.03 14.51
N ARG A 53 -7.42 -1.90 14.49
CA ARG A 53 -6.76 -0.66 14.07
C ARG A 53 -5.92 -0.90 12.83
N ALA A 54 -5.91 0.11 11.95
CA ALA A 54 -5.02 0.13 10.80
C ALA A 54 -4.42 1.52 10.62
N VAL A 55 -3.16 1.55 10.19
CA VAL A 55 -2.52 2.73 9.61
C VAL A 55 -2.36 2.48 8.13
N VAL A 56 -2.75 3.45 7.31
CA VAL A 56 -2.62 3.39 5.86
C VAL A 56 -1.71 4.52 5.39
N LEU A 57 -0.58 4.16 4.81
CA LEU A 57 0.36 5.10 4.21
C LEU A 57 0.02 5.26 2.72
N CYS A 58 -0.58 6.38 2.36
CA CYS A 58 -0.99 6.68 0.98
C CYS A 58 0.03 7.56 0.26
N GLY A 59 0.46 7.17 -0.93
CA GLY A 59 1.40 7.91 -1.76
C GLY A 59 0.75 8.82 -2.81
N PRO A 60 1.57 9.52 -3.62
CA PRO A 60 1.12 10.56 -4.55
C PRO A 60 0.57 10.03 -5.88
N GLY A 61 0.44 8.72 -6.03
CA GLY A 61 0.02 8.05 -7.26
C GLY A 61 -1.25 7.21 -7.10
N ASN A 62 -1.53 6.35 -8.09
CA ASN A 62 -2.68 5.45 -8.06
C ASN A 62 -2.60 4.45 -6.91
N ASN A 63 -1.40 4.00 -6.53
CA ASN A 63 -1.21 3.13 -5.37
C ASN A 63 -1.77 3.75 -4.09
N GLY A 64 -1.52 5.07 -3.88
CA GLY A 64 -2.17 5.83 -2.80
C GLY A 64 -3.69 5.87 -2.93
N GLY A 65 -4.21 5.93 -4.16
CA GLY A 65 -5.63 5.82 -4.45
C GLY A 65 -6.22 4.49 -3.98
N ASP A 66 -5.54 3.38 -4.26
CA ASP A 66 -5.90 2.04 -3.77
C ASP A 66 -5.88 2.02 -2.23
N GLY A 67 -4.88 2.68 -1.60
CA GLY A 67 -4.78 2.85 -0.15
C GLY A 67 -6.00 3.56 0.46
N PHE A 68 -6.50 4.63 -0.16
CA PHE A 68 -7.73 5.31 0.29
C PHE A 68 -8.96 4.42 0.17
N VAL A 69 -9.05 3.58 -0.87
CA VAL A 69 -10.13 2.58 -0.98
C VAL A 69 -10.03 1.57 0.15
N VAL A 70 -8.84 1.04 0.43
CA VAL A 70 -8.60 0.10 1.53
C VAL A 70 -9.01 0.73 2.87
N ALA A 71 -8.58 1.97 3.14
CA ALA A 71 -8.93 2.71 4.36
C ALA A 71 -10.45 2.81 4.55
N ARG A 72 -11.17 3.21 3.50
CA ARG A 72 -12.63 3.32 3.51
C ARG A 72 -13.32 1.97 3.75
N LEU A 73 -12.84 0.89 3.12
CA LEU A 73 -13.41 -0.43 3.28
C LEU A 73 -13.14 -1.04 4.67
N LEU A 74 -12.01 -0.74 5.29
CA LEU A 74 -11.72 -1.12 6.68
C LEU A 74 -12.58 -0.31 7.66
N ALA A 75 -12.70 1.01 7.47
CA ALA A 75 -13.56 1.87 8.29
C ALA A 75 -15.03 1.42 8.24
N ALA A 76 -15.53 1.00 7.05
CA ALA A 76 -16.86 0.45 6.89
C ALA A 76 -17.08 -0.87 7.68
N ARG A 77 -15.99 -1.53 8.12
CA ARG A 77 -15.99 -2.70 9.02
C ARG A 77 -15.81 -2.32 10.49
N SER A 78 -16.02 -1.04 10.84
CA SER A 78 -15.83 -0.50 12.18
C SER A 78 -14.39 -0.56 12.71
N TRP A 79 -13.41 -0.62 11.82
CA TRP A 79 -12.01 -0.48 12.19
C TRP A 79 -11.69 1.00 12.46
N LYS A 80 -10.80 1.25 13.40
CA LYS A 80 -10.18 2.57 13.55
C LYS A 80 -9.04 2.67 12.54
N VAL A 81 -9.16 3.60 11.59
CA VAL A 81 -8.19 3.76 10.51
C VAL A 81 -7.58 5.15 10.57
N ASP A 82 -6.26 5.22 10.69
CA ASP A 82 -5.48 6.44 10.64
C ASP A 82 -4.78 6.51 9.27
N VAL A 83 -5.04 7.56 8.48
CA VAL A 83 -4.47 7.71 7.13
C VAL A 83 -3.40 8.78 7.12
N PHE A 84 -2.23 8.39 6.61
CA PHE A 84 -1.09 9.28 6.36
C PHE A 84 -0.88 9.43 4.86
N PHE A 85 -0.88 10.67 4.39
CA PHE A 85 -0.71 10.97 2.98
C PHE A 85 0.62 11.66 2.69
N TYR A 86 1.42 11.06 1.81
CA TYR A 86 2.66 11.63 1.32
C TYR A 86 2.46 12.22 -0.08
N GLY A 87 2.64 13.52 -0.21
CA GLY A 87 2.54 14.23 -1.48
C GLY A 87 1.66 15.47 -1.42
N ALA A 88 1.36 16.03 -2.59
CA ALA A 88 0.46 17.17 -2.76
C ALA A 88 -0.88 16.69 -3.33
N SER A 89 -1.96 16.86 -2.59
CA SER A 89 -3.30 16.41 -2.99
C SER A 89 -3.79 16.99 -4.32
N GLY A 90 -3.36 18.23 -4.63
CA GLY A 90 -3.66 18.88 -5.93
C GLY A 90 -2.95 18.25 -7.13
N LYS A 91 -1.96 17.37 -6.92
CA LYS A 91 -1.23 16.66 -7.99
C LYS A 91 -1.60 15.19 -8.13
N LEU A 92 -2.55 14.70 -7.34
CA LEU A 92 -3.03 13.32 -7.46
C LEU A 92 -3.61 13.06 -8.86
N PRO A 93 -3.38 11.85 -9.43
CA PRO A 93 -4.14 11.37 -10.59
C PRO A 93 -5.65 11.42 -10.30
N HIS A 94 -6.44 11.57 -11.34
CA HIS A 94 -7.90 11.78 -11.22
C HIS A 94 -8.58 10.77 -10.28
N ASP A 95 -8.37 9.49 -10.51
CA ASP A 95 -9.05 8.42 -9.75
C ASP A 95 -8.56 8.34 -8.29
N ALA A 96 -7.26 8.55 -8.07
CA ALA A 96 -6.69 8.66 -6.73
C ALA A 96 -7.23 9.89 -6.00
N LYS A 97 -7.38 11.02 -6.69
CA LYS A 97 -7.96 12.25 -6.13
C LYS A 97 -9.41 12.06 -5.69
N VAL A 98 -10.23 11.40 -6.50
CA VAL A 98 -11.61 11.08 -6.13
C VAL A 98 -11.65 10.24 -4.83
N ASN A 99 -10.78 9.25 -4.68
CA ASN A 99 -10.77 8.42 -3.48
C ASN A 99 -10.18 9.15 -2.26
N TYR A 100 -9.17 10.03 -2.47
CA TYR A 100 -8.71 10.98 -1.45
C TYR A 100 -9.87 11.86 -0.95
N GLU A 101 -10.63 12.48 -1.85
CA GLU A 101 -11.75 13.36 -1.52
C GLU A 101 -12.89 12.61 -0.81
N ARG A 102 -13.18 11.37 -1.22
CA ARG A 102 -14.15 10.51 -0.55
C ARG A 102 -13.76 10.22 0.91
N TRP A 103 -12.48 9.95 1.16
CA TRP A 103 -12.00 9.75 2.53
C TRP A 103 -12.02 11.05 3.33
N ALA A 104 -11.51 12.14 2.78
CA ALA A 104 -11.40 13.45 3.43
C ALA A 104 -12.75 14.09 3.77
N ALA A 105 -13.84 13.65 3.12
CA ALA A 105 -15.18 14.15 3.41
C ALA A 105 -15.71 13.75 4.79
N GLU A 106 -15.20 12.64 5.36
CA GLU A 106 -15.73 12.06 6.61
C GLU A 106 -14.64 11.82 7.65
N ASN A 107 -13.35 11.91 7.26
CA ASN A 107 -12.21 11.51 8.09
C ASN A 107 -11.05 12.48 7.94
N ASP A 108 -10.20 12.54 8.96
CA ASP A 108 -8.95 13.29 8.91
C ASP A 108 -7.87 12.58 8.08
N ILE A 109 -6.97 13.38 7.52
CA ILE A 109 -5.76 12.92 6.84
C ILE A 109 -4.57 13.65 7.45
N VAL A 110 -3.59 12.88 7.92
CA VAL A 110 -2.31 13.44 8.34
C VAL A 110 -1.39 13.56 7.13
N HIS A 111 -0.98 14.77 6.82
CA HIS A 111 -0.07 15.00 5.69
C HIS A 111 1.39 14.81 6.13
N LEU A 112 2.06 13.82 5.57
CA LEU A 112 3.50 13.67 5.67
C LEU A 112 4.15 14.71 4.76
N GLY A 113 5.01 15.57 5.30
CA GLY A 113 5.55 16.73 4.61
C GLY A 113 6.23 16.39 3.27
N PHE A 114 6.02 17.25 2.27
CA PHE A 114 6.73 17.21 0.99
C PHE A 114 6.82 18.63 0.43
N PRO A 115 7.99 19.13 0.05
CA PRO A 115 9.38 18.65 0.17
C PRO A 115 10.13 19.20 1.39
N VAL A 116 9.45 19.80 2.36
CA VAL A 116 10.03 20.40 3.55
C VAL A 116 9.56 19.59 4.77
N ALA A 117 10.49 19.20 5.62
CA ALA A 117 10.18 18.67 6.94
C ALA A 117 9.34 19.73 7.67
N ASP A 118 8.07 19.45 7.86
CA ASP A 118 7.21 20.18 8.75
C ASP A 118 7.34 19.51 10.12
N ASP A 119 7.93 20.21 11.08
CA ASP A 119 8.12 19.70 12.45
C ASP A 119 6.81 19.26 13.08
N ASP A 120 5.66 19.82 12.67
CA ASP A 120 4.36 19.45 13.19
C ASP A 120 3.84 18.16 12.52
N ALA A 121 4.12 17.94 11.23
CA ALA A 121 3.81 16.69 10.55
C ALA A 121 4.70 15.54 11.06
N GLN A 122 5.98 15.82 11.36
CA GLN A 122 6.89 14.87 11.98
C GLN A 122 6.39 14.48 13.39
N LYS A 123 6.01 15.43 14.23
CA LYS A 123 5.44 15.15 15.55
C LYS A 123 4.12 14.38 15.47
N ALA A 124 3.26 14.70 14.49
CA ALA A 124 2.01 13.97 14.29
C ALA A 124 2.28 12.52 13.86
N PHE A 125 3.31 12.30 13.03
CA PHE A 125 3.76 10.95 12.67
C PHE A 125 4.38 10.23 13.88
N GLU A 126 5.27 10.88 14.63
CA GLU A 126 5.85 10.32 15.86
C GLU A 126 4.76 10.01 16.90
N GLN A 127 3.74 10.86 17.04
CA GLN A 127 2.58 10.60 17.91
C GLN A 127 1.73 9.43 17.40
N ALA A 128 1.47 9.35 16.10
CA ALA A 128 0.77 8.21 15.54
C ALA A 128 1.62 6.94 15.65
N ALA A 129 2.92 7.04 15.39
CA ALA A 129 3.89 5.96 15.55
C ALA A 129 4.10 5.58 17.04
N SER A 130 4.11 6.53 17.98
CA SER A 130 4.13 6.22 19.41
C SER A 130 2.83 5.58 19.88
N HIS A 131 1.68 5.98 19.34
CA HIS A 131 0.45 5.22 19.54
C HIS A 131 0.51 3.80 18.94
N LEU A 132 1.39 3.57 17.98
CA LEU A 132 1.78 2.24 17.51
C LEU A 132 2.62 1.52 18.57
N SER A 133 3.54 2.21 19.25
CA SER A 133 4.40 1.64 20.30
C SER A 133 3.74 1.59 21.68
N ASP A 134 2.93 2.58 22.06
CA ASP A 134 2.20 2.60 23.33
C ASP A 134 1.13 1.51 23.43
N ASN A 135 0.71 0.98 22.28
CA ASN A 135 -0.12 -0.21 22.24
C ASN A 135 0.62 -1.50 22.62
N LEU A 136 1.96 -1.47 22.76
CA LEU A 136 2.76 -2.62 23.20
C LEU A 136 2.69 -2.84 24.71
N SER A 137 2.34 -1.84 25.51
CA SER A 137 2.21 -1.93 26.96
C SER A 137 0.74 -1.77 27.40
N GLY A 138 -0.02 -2.85 27.31
CA GLY A 138 -1.33 -2.92 27.98
C GLY A 138 -1.13 -2.88 29.48
N GLU A 139 -1.66 -1.87 30.17
CA GLU A 139 -1.61 -1.78 31.63
C GLU A 139 -2.29 -2.94 32.34
N ASP A 140 -3.06 -3.77 31.63
CA ASP A 140 -3.88 -4.85 32.18
C ASP A 140 -3.51 -6.28 31.72
N GLY A 141 -2.40 -6.49 31.03
CA GLY A 141 -2.01 -7.85 30.57
C GLY A 141 -2.98 -8.47 29.55
N ALA A 142 -3.95 -7.71 29.03
CA ALA A 142 -4.85 -8.15 27.98
C ALA A 142 -4.11 -8.14 26.64
N GLN A 143 -4.18 -9.26 25.93
CA GLN A 143 -3.65 -9.37 24.56
C GLN A 143 -4.38 -8.38 23.68
N LYS A 144 -3.66 -7.34 23.19
CA LYS A 144 -4.24 -6.35 22.30
C LYS A 144 -4.44 -6.97 20.91
N PRO A 145 -5.51 -6.59 20.19
CA PRO A 145 -5.71 -7.07 18.83
C PRO A 145 -4.54 -6.64 17.94
N PRO A 146 -4.12 -7.49 17.01
CA PRO A 146 -3.04 -7.18 16.09
C PRO A 146 -3.37 -5.91 15.31
N PHE A 147 -2.33 -5.13 15.07
CA PHE A 147 -2.37 -3.84 14.43
C PHE A 147 -1.88 -3.98 12.99
N LEU A 148 -2.56 -3.33 12.06
CA LEU A 148 -2.26 -3.43 10.65
C LEU A 148 -1.61 -2.15 10.12
N VAL A 149 -0.50 -2.29 9.40
CA VAL A 149 0.10 -1.21 8.62
C VAL A 149 0.00 -1.55 7.15
N ILE A 150 -0.53 -0.62 6.37
CA ILE A 150 -0.71 -0.78 4.93
C ILE A 150 0.20 0.20 4.21
N ASP A 151 1.16 -0.36 3.50
CA ASP A 151 2.03 0.36 2.57
C ASP A 151 1.33 0.50 1.22
N ALA A 152 0.80 1.69 0.98
CA ALA A 152 0.27 2.13 -0.30
C ALA A 152 1.00 3.41 -0.79
N LEU A 153 2.28 3.58 -0.43
CA LEU A 153 3.06 4.74 -0.84
C LEU A 153 3.41 4.68 -2.33
N PHE A 154 4.07 3.60 -2.77
CA PHE A 154 4.53 3.46 -4.14
C PHE A 154 4.31 2.04 -4.65
N GLY A 155 3.73 1.91 -5.84
CA GLY A 155 3.59 0.65 -6.58
C GLY A 155 4.56 0.58 -7.77
N ILE A 156 4.12 0.02 -8.89
CA ILE A 156 4.91 -0.20 -10.11
C ILE A 156 5.54 1.06 -10.74
N GLY A 157 5.32 2.24 -10.16
CA GLY A 157 5.80 3.52 -10.69
C GLY A 157 7.12 4.01 -10.12
N LEU A 158 7.63 3.41 -9.06
CA LEU A 158 8.83 3.89 -8.38
C LEU A 158 10.08 3.60 -9.21
N GLN A 159 10.85 4.65 -9.51
CA GLN A 159 12.10 4.58 -10.30
C GLN A 159 13.25 5.36 -9.67
N ARG A 160 13.05 5.90 -8.48
CA ARG A 160 14.03 6.71 -7.77
C ARG A 160 13.88 6.50 -6.26
N PRO A 161 14.92 6.76 -5.47
CA PRO A 161 14.85 6.66 -4.02
C PRO A 161 13.70 7.48 -3.44
N ILE A 162 13.12 6.97 -2.37
CA ILE A 162 12.10 7.67 -1.60
C ILE A 162 12.81 8.75 -0.78
N ALA A 163 12.36 10.00 -0.88
CA ALA A 163 12.98 11.12 -0.19
C ALA A 163 12.00 11.77 0.78
N GLY A 164 12.49 12.18 1.95
CA GLY A 164 11.66 12.89 2.95
C GLY A 164 10.71 12.01 3.73
N LEU A 165 10.92 10.69 3.71
CA LEU A 165 10.21 9.70 4.53
C LEU A 165 11.18 8.84 5.37
N ASP A 166 12.40 9.33 5.60
CA ASP A 166 13.46 8.53 6.23
C ASP A 166 13.03 7.98 7.60
N GLU A 167 12.31 8.75 8.40
CA GLU A 167 11.80 8.32 9.71
C GLU A 167 10.64 7.33 9.58
N VAL A 168 9.73 7.54 8.63
CA VAL A 168 8.66 6.59 8.32
C VAL A 168 9.24 5.26 7.91
N MET A 169 10.22 5.27 7.01
CA MET A 169 10.91 4.06 6.53
C MET A 169 11.65 3.34 7.66
N ALA A 170 12.37 4.08 8.51
CA ALA A 170 13.06 3.51 9.67
C ALA A 170 12.08 2.88 10.67
N HIS A 171 10.93 3.52 10.89
CA HIS A 171 9.90 2.96 11.76
C HIS A 171 9.23 1.72 11.18
N MET A 172 9.00 1.71 9.86
CA MET A 172 8.47 0.53 9.16
C MET A 172 9.44 -0.66 9.23
N ASP A 173 10.75 -0.40 9.09
CA ASP A 173 11.78 -1.43 9.28
C ASP A 173 11.78 -1.95 10.73
N TYR A 174 11.69 -1.06 11.71
CA TYR A 174 11.54 -1.46 13.11
C TYR A 174 10.34 -2.39 13.32
N LEU A 175 9.16 -2.05 12.79
CA LEU A 175 7.97 -2.89 12.89
C LEU A 175 8.16 -4.24 12.20
N ALA A 176 8.82 -4.28 11.05
CA ALA A 176 9.12 -5.51 10.33
C ALA A 176 10.09 -6.42 11.10
N CYS A 177 11.13 -5.84 11.73
CA CYS A 177 12.12 -6.59 12.52
C CYS A 177 11.53 -7.17 13.81
N TRP A 178 10.59 -6.47 14.44
CA TRP A 178 10.01 -6.83 15.74
C TRP A 178 8.56 -7.31 15.66
N ARG A 179 8.12 -7.76 14.49
CA ARG A 179 6.72 -8.13 14.18
C ARG A 179 6.11 -9.14 15.16
N ASP A 180 6.91 -10.10 15.61
CA ASP A 180 6.43 -11.16 16.53
C ASP A 180 6.21 -10.64 17.96
N LEU A 181 6.92 -9.57 18.35
CA LEU A 181 6.76 -8.93 19.66
C LEU A 181 5.68 -7.86 19.64
N ASN A 182 5.49 -7.19 18.49
CA ASN A 182 4.61 -6.04 18.35
C ASN A 182 3.18 -6.44 17.95
N GLU A 183 2.96 -7.72 17.60
CA GLU A 183 1.70 -8.19 17.02
C GLU A 183 1.24 -7.35 15.81
N SER A 184 2.15 -6.65 15.16
CA SER A 184 1.89 -5.88 13.95
C SER A 184 1.94 -6.76 12.71
N ARG A 185 1.19 -6.38 11.68
CA ARG A 185 1.21 -7.02 10.37
C ARG A 185 1.34 -5.95 9.30
N LEU A 186 2.31 -6.15 8.42
CA LEU A 186 2.62 -5.21 7.35
C LEU A 186 2.10 -5.76 6.02
N VAL A 187 1.31 -4.95 5.32
CA VAL A 187 0.72 -5.30 4.02
C VAL A 187 1.14 -4.29 2.97
N ALA A 188 1.71 -4.75 1.88
CA ALA A 188 2.00 -3.89 0.73
C ALA A 188 0.90 -4.01 -0.34
N VAL A 189 0.50 -2.87 -0.87
CA VAL A 189 -0.40 -2.74 -2.00
C VAL A 189 0.43 -2.76 -3.28
N ASP A 190 0.18 -3.72 -4.13
CA ASP A 190 0.82 -4.00 -5.41
C ASP A 190 2.31 -4.37 -5.33
N VAL A 191 3.18 -3.48 -4.91
CA VAL A 191 4.63 -3.66 -4.74
C VAL A 191 5.05 -3.01 -3.44
N PRO A 192 5.88 -3.65 -2.60
CA PRO A 192 6.41 -3.00 -1.41
C PRO A 192 7.22 -1.76 -1.80
N SER A 193 6.97 -0.64 -1.11
CA SER A 193 7.63 0.62 -1.40
C SER A 193 9.14 0.53 -1.20
N GLY A 194 9.90 1.08 -2.14
CA GLY A 194 11.36 1.06 -2.14
C GLY A 194 11.99 0.01 -3.04
N PHE A 195 11.20 -0.89 -3.65
CA PHE A 195 11.69 -1.85 -4.64
C PHE A 195 11.46 -1.38 -6.08
N ASP A 196 12.41 -1.69 -6.95
CA ASP A 196 12.19 -1.63 -8.40
C ASP A 196 11.34 -2.83 -8.84
N THR A 197 10.25 -2.55 -9.54
CA THR A 197 9.26 -3.55 -9.93
C THR A 197 9.81 -4.59 -10.89
N ASP A 198 10.70 -4.17 -11.82
CA ASP A 198 11.14 -4.99 -12.95
C ASP A 198 12.44 -5.75 -12.64
N THR A 199 13.29 -5.25 -11.75
CA THR A 199 14.51 -5.93 -11.30
C THR A 199 14.34 -6.69 -9.99
N GLY A 200 13.45 -6.23 -9.10
CA GLY A 200 13.31 -6.76 -7.76
C GLY A 200 14.39 -6.29 -6.80
N GLU A 201 15.19 -5.32 -7.19
CA GLU A 201 16.24 -4.73 -6.36
C GLU A 201 15.69 -3.59 -5.51
N MET A 202 16.29 -3.36 -4.35
CA MET A 202 16.02 -2.16 -3.54
C MET A 202 16.59 -0.92 -4.23
N ILE A 203 15.84 0.17 -4.23
CA ILE A 203 16.26 1.45 -4.80
C ILE A 203 16.97 2.27 -3.72
N TRP A 204 18.29 2.20 -3.71
CA TRP A 204 19.13 2.83 -2.71
C TRP A 204 19.23 4.34 -2.90
N ASP A 205 19.36 5.04 -1.78
CA ASP A 205 19.64 6.48 -1.73
C ASP A 205 21.06 6.68 -1.20
N ASP A 206 21.95 7.15 -2.07
CA ASP A 206 23.36 7.38 -1.74
C ASP A 206 23.61 8.74 -1.05
N ARG A 207 22.56 9.50 -0.72
CA ARG A 207 22.70 10.78 -0.02
C ARG A 207 23.21 10.57 1.41
N PRO A 208 24.14 11.42 1.91
CA PRO A 208 24.53 11.40 3.31
C PRO A 208 23.30 11.59 4.22
N GLY A 209 23.09 10.69 5.17
CA GLY A 209 21.97 10.75 6.11
C GLY A 209 20.66 10.15 5.59
N ALA A 210 20.65 9.55 4.39
CA ALA A 210 19.51 8.77 3.93
C ALA A 210 19.24 7.56 4.84
N CYS A 211 17.99 7.09 4.86
CA CYS A 211 17.60 5.92 5.61
C CYS A 211 18.42 4.69 5.17
N ALA A 212 18.91 3.93 6.15
CA ALA A 212 19.66 2.70 5.91
C ALA A 212 18.79 1.57 5.32
N PHE A 213 17.47 1.73 5.34
CA PHE A 213 16.49 0.76 4.86
C PHE A 213 15.60 1.43 3.82
N PRO A 214 15.93 1.32 2.52
CA PRO A 214 15.23 2.04 1.46
C PRO A 214 13.89 1.43 1.08
N ALA A 215 13.54 0.25 1.63
CA ALA A 215 12.34 -0.50 1.25
C ALA A 215 11.58 -1.01 2.48
N ILE A 216 10.26 -1.12 2.34
CA ILE A 216 9.37 -1.66 3.38
C ILE A 216 9.23 -3.16 3.20
N LEU A 217 9.63 -3.95 4.21
CA LEU A 217 9.44 -5.39 4.22
C LEU A 217 8.05 -5.73 4.80
N SER A 218 7.24 -6.39 3.99
CA SER A 218 5.84 -6.70 4.32
C SER A 218 5.64 -8.19 4.58
N ASP A 219 4.65 -8.56 5.41
CA ASP A 219 4.24 -9.95 5.65
C ASP A 219 3.37 -10.46 4.50
N LEU A 220 2.55 -9.56 3.93
CA LEU A 220 1.64 -9.84 2.83
C LEU A 220 1.81 -8.78 1.74
N VAL A 221 1.97 -9.23 0.51
CA VAL A 221 1.95 -8.37 -0.67
C VAL A 221 0.75 -8.76 -1.52
N VAL A 222 -0.14 -7.80 -1.79
CA VAL A 222 -1.33 -8.04 -2.62
C VAL A 222 -1.17 -7.31 -3.93
N THR A 223 -0.91 -8.08 -4.98
CA THR A 223 -0.73 -7.55 -6.34
C THR A 223 -1.91 -7.89 -7.23
N PHE A 224 -2.07 -7.15 -8.32
CA PHE A 224 -3.25 -7.20 -9.17
C PHE A 224 -2.96 -7.81 -10.53
N HIS A 225 -3.91 -8.60 -11.02
CA HIS A 225 -3.94 -9.27 -12.30
C HIS A 225 -2.83 -10.30 -12.52
N ALA A 226 -1.56 -9.93 -12.29
CA ALA A 226 -0.41 -10.82 -12.46
C ALA A 226 0.73 -10.42 -11.53
N ARG A 227 1.61 -11.39 -11.24
CA ARG A 227 2.89 -11.10 -10.59
C ARG A 227 3.75 -10.19 -11.45
N LYS A 228 4.58 -9.38 -10.80
CA LYS A 228 5.68 -8.62 -11.37
C LYS A 228 7.00 -9.31 -11.00
N PRO A 229 8.12 -9.03 -11.69
CA PRO A 229 9.40 -9.66 -11.37
C PRO A 229 9.83 -9.54 -9.91
N VAL A 230 9.61 -8.38 -9.27
CA VAL A 230 9.89 -8.15 -7.84
C VAL A 230 9.27 -9.20 -6.92
N HIS A 231 8.07 -9.69 -7.22
CA HIS A 231 7.37 -10.65 -6.36
C HIS A 231 8.11 -12.00 -6.24
N ASN A 232 8.85 -12.38 -7.27
CA ASN A 232 9.69 -13.58 -7.22
C ASN A 232 10.97 -13.37 -6.40
N ALA A 233 11.44 -12.13 -6.28
CA ALA A 233 12.63 -11.80 -5.51
C ALA A 233 12.34 -11.69 -4.00
N ILE A 234 11.13 -11.23 -3.63
CA ILE A 234 10.76 -10.97 -2.23
C ILE A 234 10.00 -12.10 -1.56
N GLU A 235 9.33 -12.98 -2.32
CA GLU A 235 8.55 -14.08 -1.74
C GLU A 235 9.45 -15.06 -0.97
N SER A 236 9.06 -15.38 0.25
CA SER A 236 9.80 -16.25 1.17
C SER A 236 8.85 -16.90 2.16
N ASP A 237 9.37 -17.68 3.10
CA ASP A 237 8.56 -18.24 4.21
C ASP A 237 7.94 -17.15 5.11
N GLN A 238 8.47 -15.93 5.05
CA GLN A 238 8.00 -14.77 5.84
C GLN A 238 7.14 -13.80 5.04
N VAL A 239 7.18 -13.83 3.70
CA VAL A 239 6.49 -12.90 2.81
C VAL A 239 5.55 -13.67 1.89
N THR A 240 4.27 -13.50 2.08
CA THR A 240 3.23 -14.09 1.22
C THR A 240 2.88 -13.13 0.09
N VAL A 241 2.88 -13.61 -1.16
CA VAL A 241 2.43 -12.82 -2.32
C VAL A 241 1.12 -13.37 -2.86
N VAL A 242 0.08 -12.54 -2.86
CA VAL A 242 -1.27 -12.87 -3.35
C VAL A 242 -1.59 -12.07 -4.60
N VAL A 243 -2.06 -12.74 -5.65
CA VAL A 243 -2.53 -12.09 -6.88
C VAL A 243 -4.05 -12.02 -6.85
N LYS A 244 -4.61 -10.80 -6.94
CA LYS A 244 -6.06 -10.58 -7.06
C LYS A 244 -6.44 -10.28 -8.49
N ASP A 245 -7.49 -10.95 -8.97
CA ASP A 245 -8.09 -10.63 -10.27
C ASP A 245 -8.95 -9.37 -10.14
N ILE A 246 -8.62 -8.36 -10.94
CA ILE A 246 -9.37 -7.10 -11.03
C ILE A 246 -10.14 -6.97 -12.36
N GLY A 247 -10.26 -8.08 -13.12
CA GLY A 247 -11.04 -8.15 -14.35
C GLY A 247 -10.27 -7.79 -15.62
N LEU A 248 -8.94 -7.87 -15.60
CA LEU A 248 -8.08 -7.53 -16.75
C LEU A 248 -7.74 -8.70 -17.67
N GLY A 249 -8.17 -9.93 -17.33
CA GLY A 249 -7.90 -11.15 -18.12
C GLY A 249 -8.17 -11.00 -19.63
N PRO A 250 -9.33 -10.47 -20.05
CA PRO A 250 -9.65 -10.29 -21.46
C PRO A 250 -8.70 -9.35 -22.23
N PHE A 251 -7.97 -8.48 -21.52
CA PHE A 251 -7.09 -7.47 -22.09
C PHE A 251 -5.61 -7.86 -22.12
N SER A 252 -5.27 -9.03 -21.57
CA SER A 252 -3.88 -9.49 -21.38
C SER A 252 -3.13 -9.75 -22.67
N ASP A 253 -3.81 -10.14 -23.75
CA ASP A 253 -3.22 -10.34 -25.07
C ASP A 253 -3.19 -9.04 -25.87
N LEU A 254 -2.14 -8.25 -25.73
CA LEU A 254 -1.97 -6.98 -26.41
C LEU A 254 -1.88 -7.06 -27.95
N LYS A 255 -1.81 -8.26 -28.52
CA LYS A 255 -1.80 -8.46 -29.98
C LYS A 255 -3.20 -8.61 -30.57
N LYS A 256 -4.21 -8.93 -29.77
CA LYS A 256 -5.61 -9.03 -30.21
C LYS A 256 -6.33 -7.70 -30.05
N SER A 257 -7.38 -7.46 -30.84
CA SER A 257 -8.31 -6.34 -30.55
C SER A 257 -8.91 -6.50 -29.15
N PRO A 258 -9.20 -5.40 -28.43
CA PRO A 258 -9.90 -5.49 -27.16
C PRO A 258 -11.27 -6.13 -27.38
N PRO A 259 -11.84 -6.85 -26.40
CA PRO A 259 -13.23 -7.29 -26.48
C PRO A 259 -14.16 -6.06 -26.62
N GLU A 260 -15.24 -6.24 -27.31
CA GLU A 260 -16.29 -5.21 -27.38
C GLU A 260 -16.93 -5.04 -25.99
N ALA A 261 -17.30 -3.78 -25.67
CA ALA A 261 -17.85 -3.43 -24.36
C ALA A 261 -19.29 -3.93 -24.17
#